data_acffcc9a74d190fde3b70a2afbafa8a6
#
_entry.id   acffcc9a74d190fde3b70a2afbafa8a6
#
_cell.length_a   1.000
_cell.length_b   1.000
_cell.length_c   1.000
_cell.angle_alpha   90.00
_cell.angle_beta   90.00
_cell.angle_gamma   90.00
#
_symmetry.space_group_name_H-M   'P 1'
#
loop_
_entity.id
_entity.type
_entity.pdbx_description
1 polymer ?
#
loop_
_entity_poly.entity_id
_entity_poly.type
_entity_poly.pdbx_seq_one_letter_code
_entity_poly.pdbx_strand_id
1 'polypeptide(L)'
;WTNLVNDMHYKCSSYLVSKYKVIGLPSFKTSEMVTSSKLNKKTKLEMLNWGHFKFKTRLESKARQLSRILKIDESYTTQTCTNCGTLKYMGSHKIYDCETCKYKIGRDDGSARSIFMCMMHLRYV
;
A
#
# COMPACT_ATOMS: atom_id res chain seq x y z
N TRP A 1 -12.19 9.40 18.03
CA TRP A 1 -11.22 8.77 17.12
C TRP A 1 -11.93 7.93 16.05
N THR A 2 -12.82 7.03 16.44
CA THR A 2 -13.54 6.13 15.50
C THR A 2 -14.32 6.89 14.43
N ASN A 3 -15.04 7.97 14.82
CA ASN A 3 -15.80 8.79 13.88
C ASN A 3 -14.90 9.51 12.88
N LEU A 4 -13.72 10.00 13.32
CA LEU A 4 -12.74 10.64 12.46
C LEU A 4 -12.17 9.67 11.42
N VAL A 5 -11.81 8.46 11.85
CA VAL A 5 -11.32 7.40 10.95
C VAL A 5 -12.40 6.98 9.95
N ASN A 6 -13.63 6.84 10.38
CA ASN A 6 -14.75 6.54 9.49
C ASN A 6 -14.96 7.63 8.44
N ASP A 7 -14.94 8.90 8.83
CA ASP A 7 -15.07 10.04 7.91
C ASP A 7 -13.94 10.06 6.88
N MET A 8 -12.71 9.85 7.34
CA MET A 8 -11.55 9.71 6.45
C MET A 8 -11.74 8.57 5.45
N HIS A 9 -12.15 7.38 5.90
CA HIS A 9 -12.40 6.24 5.02
C HIS A 9 -13.43 6.57 3.93
N TYR A 10 -14.54 7.21 4.29
CA TYR A 10 -15.59 7.57 3.32
C TYR A 10 -15.10 8.61 2.33
N LYS A 11 -14.41 9.64 2.77
CA LYS A 11 -13.85 10.69 1.91
C LYS A 11 -12.79 10.13 0.95
N CYS A 12 -11.84 9.36 1.46
CA CYS A 12 -10.80 8.73 0.64
C CYS A 12 -11.38 7.76 -0.38
N SER A 13 -12.32 6.89 0.03
CA SER A 13 -12.95 5.94 -0.88
C SER A 13 -13.72 6.66 -2.00
N SER A 14 -14.49 7.69 -1.66
CA SER A 14 -15.24 8.49 -2.64
C SER A 14 -14.31 9.21 -3.61
N TYR A 15 -13.23 9.80 -3.12
CA TYR A 15 -12.23 10.46 -3.95
C TYR A 15 -11.57 9.49 -4.93
N LEU A 16 -11.09 8.35 -4.46
CA LEU A 16 -10.41 7.38 -5.30
C LEU A 16 -11.33 6.81 -6.40
N VAL A 17 -12.54 6.42 -6.04
CA VAL A 17 -13.52 5.85 -6.98
C VAL A 17 -13.99 6.89 -8.00
N SER A 18 -14.12 8.16 -7.62
CA SER A 18 -14.52 9.23 -8.55
C SER A 18 -13.43 9.57 -9.56
N LYS A 19 -12.16 9.44 -9.21
CA LYS A 19 -11.03 9.84 -10.06
C LYS A 19 -10.42 8.72 -10.89
N TYR A 20 -10.43 7.48 -10.37
CA TYR A 20 -9.67 6.39 -10.97
C TYR A 20 -10.57 5.22 -11.35
N LYS A 21 -10.44 4.74 -12.59
CA LYS A 21 -11.16 3.55 -13.07
C LYS A 21 -10.55 2.24 -12.56
N VAL A 22 -9.25 2.23 -12.31
CA VAL A 22 -8.52 1.07 -11.80
C VAL A 22 -7.69 1.50 -10.60
N ILE A 23 -7.84 0.79 -9.49
CA ILE A 23 -7.17 1.08 -8.24
C ILE A 23 -6.39 -0.17 -7.83
N GLY A 24 -5.06 -0.05 -7.72
CA GLY A 24 -4.20 -1.10 -7.17
C GLY A 24 -4.19 -1.02 -5.64
N LEU A 25 -4.58 -2.10 -4.98
CA LEU A 25 -4.61 -2.18 -3.53
C LEU A 25 -3.67 -3.28 -3.06
N PRO A 26 -2.63 -2.97 -2.25
CA PRO A 26 -1.76 -3.99 -1.70
C PRO A 26 -2.52 -4.91 -0.74
N SER A 27 -2.13 -6.18 -0.71
CA SER A 27 -2.67 -7.17 0.21
C SER A 27 -2.07 -6.97 1.61
N PHE A 28 -2.61 -6.00 2.36
CA PHE A 28 -2.12 -5.66 3.69
C PHE A 28 -2.66 -6.63 4.74
N LYS A 29 -1.79 -7.43 5.35
CA LYS A 29 -2.14 -8.45 6.33
C LYS A 29 -1.96 -7.95 7.77
N THR A 30 -2.86 -7.08 8.20
CA THR A 30 -2.84 -6.48 9.55
C THR A 30 -2.82 -7.54 10.66
N SER A 31 -3.56 -8.64 10.51
CA SER A 31 -3.61 -9.70 11.50
C SER A 31 -2.23 -10.35 11.77
N GLU A 32 -1.45 -10.59 10.72
CA GLU A 32 -0.10 -11.14 10.84
C GLU A 32 0.87 -10.12 11.45
N MET A 33 0.74 -8.84 11.09
CA MET A 33 1.60 -7.78 11.62
C MET A 33 1.33 -7.51 13.10
N VAL A 34 0.08 -7.54 13.54
CA VAL A 34 -0.31 -7.33 14.94
C VAL A 34 0.17 -8.47 15.85
N THR A 35 0.25 -9.70 15.35
CA THR A 35 0.77 -10.85 16.11
C THR A 35 2.30 -10.92 16.12
N SER A 36 2.97 -10.16 15.25
CA SER A 36 4.44 -10.12 15.20
C SER A 36 5.05 -9.58 16.50
N SER A 37 6.12 -10.22 16.98
CA SER A 37 6.91 -9.74 18.13
C SER A 37 7.75 -8.51 17.82
N LYS A 38 7.92 -8.17 16.54
CA LYS A 38 8.77 -7.05 16.07
C LYS A 38 8.16 -5.66 16.30
N LEU A 39 6.85 -5.58 16.54
CA LEU A 39 6.16 -4.32 16.74
C LEU A 39 5.80 -4.10 18.22
N ASN A 40 5.93 -2.85 18.69
CA ASN A 40 5.51 -2.50 20.04
C ASN A 40 3.96 -2.40 20.15
N LYS A 41 3.46 -2.41 21.40
CA LYS A 41 2.01 -2.38 21.67
C LYS A 41 1.32 -1.14 21.10
N LYS A 42 1.97 0.02 21.16
CA LYS A 42 1.41 1.29 20.66
C LYS A 42 1.20 1.24 19.16
N THR A 43 2.20 0.80 18.42
CA THR A 43 2.11 0.65 16.95
C THR A 43 1.03 -0.36 16.55
N LYS A 44 0.93 -1.48 17.26
CA LYS A 44 -0.13 -2.48 17.01
C LYS A 44 -1.53 -1.89 17.21
N LEU A 45 -1.73 -1.13 18.29
CA LEU A 45 -3.00 -0.47 18.57
C LEU A 45 -3.34 0.58 17.51
N GLU A 46 -2.37 1.37 17.09
CA GLU A 46 -2.56 2.35 16.01
C GLU A 46 -2.97 1.67 14.71
N MET A 47 -2.32 0.57 14.33
CA MET A 47 -2.68 -0.20 13.13
C MET A 47 -4.12 -0.72 13.18
N LEU A 48 -4.56 -1.23 14.34
CA LEU A 48 -5.94 -1.67 14.55
C LEU A 48 -6.93 -0.50 14.47
N ASN A 49 -6.58 0.65 15.06
CA ASN A 49 -7.42 1.84 15.06
C ASN A 49 -7.64 2.45 13.67
N TRP A 50 -6.67 2.35 12.76
CA TRP A 50 -6.82 2.79 11.38
C TRP A 50 -7.79 1.94 10.56
N GLY A 51 -8.05 0.69 10.97
CA GLY A 51 -9.07 -0.17 10.39
C GLY A 51 -8.86 -0.45 8.90
N HIS A 52 -7.67 -0.89 8.50
CA HIS A 52 -7.33 -1.16 7.09
C HIS A 52 -8.30 -2.13 6.41
N PHE A 53 -8.75 -3.16 7.12
CA PHE A 53 -9.73 -4.10 6.59
C PHE A 53 -11.08 -3.42 6.31
N LYS A 54 -11.54 -2.56 7.21
CA LYS A 54 -12.77 -1.77 7.02
C LYS A 54 -12.64 -0.80 5.84
N PHE A 55 -11.50 -0.14 5.70
CA PHE A 55 -11.22 0.73 4.57
C PHE A 55 -11.30 -0.03 3.25
N LYS A 56 -10.61 -1.16 3.17
CA LYS A 56 -10.63 -2.04 1.99
C LYS A 56 -12.06 -2.46 1.62
N THR A 57 -12.85 -2.94 2.59
CA THR A 57 -14.23 -3.35 2.38
C THR A 57 -15.11 -2.20 1.87
N ARG A 58 -14.95 -1.01 2.43
CA ARG A 58 -15.66 0.20 2.00
C ARG A 58 -15.27 0.63 0.59
N LEU A 59 -13.99 0.59 0.29
CA LEU A 59 -13.48 0.92 -1.04
C LEU A 59 -13.99 -0.08 -2.09
N GLU A 60 -13.91 -1.37 -1.82
CA GLU A 60 -14.44 -2.43 -2.70
C GLU A 60 -15.94 -2.27 -2.93
N SER A 61 -16.72 -1.97 -1.90
CA SER A 61 -18.15 -1.72 -2.00
C SER A 61 -18.48 -0.54 -2.90
N LYS A 62 -17.79 0.59 -2.75
CA LYS A 62 -17.99 1.76 -3.61
C LYS A 62 -17.50 1.54 -5.05
N ALA A 63 -16.47 0.76 -5.23
CA ALA A 63 -15.85 0.52 -6.52
C ALA A 63 -16.65 -0.41 -7.44
N ARG A 64 -17.60 -1.19 -6.92
CA ARG A 64 -18.32 -2.25 -7.66
C ARG A 64 -18.89 -1.81 -9.01
N GLN A 65 -19.38 -0.58 -9.11
CA GLN A 65 -20.00 -0.06 -10.32
C GLN A 65 -19.12 0.92 -11.11
N LEU A 66 -18.17 1.56 -10.48
CA LEU A 66 -17.44 2.70 -11.03
C LEU A 66 -15.96 2.43 -11.27
N SER A 67 -15.36 1.52 -10.52
CA SER A 67 -13.93 1.25 -10.55
C SER A 67 -13.63 -0.22 -10.38
N ARG A 68 -12.45 -0.64 -10.84
CA ARG A 68 -11.94 -1.99 -10.64
C ARG A 68 -10.83 -1.99 -9.59
N ILE A 69 -10.96 -2.85 -8.59
CA ILE A 69 -9.92 -3.08 -7.59
C ILE A 69 -9.05 -4.26 -8.01
N LEU A 70 -7.74 -4.01 -8.10
CA LEU A 70 -6.73 -5.04 -8.30
C LEU A 70 -5.97 -5.27 -7.00
N LYS A 71 -5.98 -6.49 -6.51
CA LYS A 71 -5.16 -6.90 -5.35
C LYS A 71 -3.76 -7.20 -5.82
N ILE A 72 -2.78 -6.49 -5.27
CA ILE A 72 -1.38 -6.59 -5.63
C ILE A 72 -0.61 -7.19 -4.46
N ASP A 73 0.24 -8.17 -4.75
CA ASP A 73 1.22 -8.65 -3.78
C ASP A 73 2.29 -7.57 -3.57
N GLU A 74 2.50 -7.18 -2.33
CA GLU A 74 3.49 -6.16 -1.98
C GLU A 74 4.88 -6.73 -1.65
N SER A 75 5.09 -8.02 -1.85
CA SER A 75 6.38 -8.65 -1.61
C SER A 75 7.48 -7.96 -2.43
N TYR A 76 8.58 -7.64 -1.75
CA TYR A 76 9.75 -6.96 -2.32
C TYR A 76 9.52 -5.53 -2.86
N THR A 77 8.34 -4.94 -2.74
CA THR A 77 8.06 -3.59 -3.27
C THR A 77 8.93 -2.50 -2.64
N THR A 78 9.31 -2.65 -1.37
CA THR A 78 10.21 -1.72 -0.66
C THR A 78 11.68 -1.99 -0.93
N GLN A 79 12.03 -3.16 -1.43
CA GLN A 79 13.41 -3.60 -1.63
C GLN A 79 13.88 -3.49 -3.08
N THR A 80 12.96 -3.34 -4.03
CA THR A 80 13.26 -3.28 -5.45
C THR A 80 13.49 -1.84 -5.90
N CYS A 81 14.62 -1.60 -6.55
CA CYS A 81 14.85 -0.32 -7.24
C CYS A 81 13.89 -0.19 -8.43
N THR A 82 13.05 0.82 -8.43
CA THR A 82 12.08 1.06 -9.50
C THR A 82 12.69 1.61 -10.78
N ASN A 83 13.99 1.91 -10.78
CA ASN A 83 14.71 2.36 -11.95
C ASN A 83 15.48 1.24 -12.65
N CYS A 84 16.21 0.40 -11.91
CA CYS A 84 17.06 -0.64 -12.49
C CYS A 84 16.69 -2.08 -12.10
N GLY A 85 15.73 -2.27 -11.20
CA GLY A 85 15.27 -3.59 -10.73
C GLY A 85 16.16 -4.28 -9.70
N THR A 86 17.26 -3.66 -9.28
CA THR A 86 18.15 -4.24 -8.25
C THR A 86 17.45 -4.38 -6.92
N LEU A 87 17.64 -5.52 -6.27
CA LEU A 87 17.12 -5.77 -4.91
C LEU A 87 18.13 -5.29 -3.86
N LYS A 88 17.65 -4.56 -2.87
CA LYS A 88 18.45 -4.12 -1.73
C LYS A 88 17.61 -4.19 -0.44
N TYR A 89 18.16 -4.79 0.60
CA TYR A 89 17.52 -4.79 1.91
C TYR A 89 17.54 -3.37 2.52
N MET A 90 16.37 -2.85 2.85
CA MET A 90 16.21 -1.47 3.31
C MET A 90 16.23 -1.30 4.83
N GLY A 91 15.92 -2.35 5.60
CA GLY A 91 15.75 -2.22 7.05
C GLY A 91 14.70 -1.15 7.39
N SER A 92 15.07 -0.21 8.28
CA SER A 92 14.21 0.89 8.72
C SER A 92 14.44 2.22 7.96
N HIS A 93 15.26 2.23 6.92
CA HIS A 93 15.54 3.44 6.17
C HIS A 93 14.30 3.99 5.45
N LYS A 94 14.13 5.31 5.50
CA LYS A 94 13.00 6.01 4.85
C LYS A 94 13.25 6.37 3.39
N ILE A 95 14.51 6.40 2.97
CA ILE A 95 14.93 6.74 1.61
C ILE A 95 15.60 5.52 1.00
N TYR A 96 15.12 5.12 -0.17
CA TYR A 96 15.79 4.13 -1.00
C TYR A 96 16.90 4.80 -1.80
N ASP A 97 18.13 4.36 -1.59
CA ASP A 97 19.32 4.81 -2.32
C ASP A 97 19.94 3.60 -3.03
N CYS A 98 19.78 3.56 -4.34
CA CYS A 98 20.28 2.45 -5.14
C CYS A 98 21.80 2.57 -5.37
N GLU A 99 22.54 1.59 -4.91
CA GLU A 99 23.99 1.56 -5.09
C GLU A 99 24.40 1.31 -6.55
N THR A 100 23.55 0.63 -7.32
CA THR A 100 23.81 0.27 -8.72
C THR A 100 23.60 1.45 -9.67
N CYS A 101 22.42 2.09 -9.63
CA CYS A 101 22.06 3.17 -10.57
C CYS A 101 22.04 4.57 -9.94
N LYS A 102 22.36 4.67 -8.66
CA LYS A 102 22.36 5.94 -7.88
C LYS A 102 20.99 6.64 -7.77
N TYR A 103 19.92 5.96 -8.14
CA TYR A 103 18.56 6.48 -8.02
C TYR A 103 18.12 6.56 -6.55
N LYS A 104 17.58 7.70 -6.16
CA LYS A 104 17.07 7.95 -4.79
C LYS A 104 15.58 8.27 -4.83
N ILE A 105 14.82 7.65 -3.94
CA ILE A 105 13.38 7.89 -3.78
C ILE A 105 12.96 7.60 -2.35
N GLY A 106 11.92 8.28 -1.86
CA GLY A 106 11.28 7.92 -0.59
C GLY A 106 10.76 6.49 -0.63
N ARG A 107 10.92 5.75 0.46
CA ARG A 107 10.52 4.32 0.52
C ARG A 107 9.06 4.11 0.15
N ASP A 108 8.16 4.94 0.67
CA ASP A 108 6.72 4.80 0.42
C ASP A 108 6.36 5.14 -1.02
N ASP A 109 6.96 6.18 -1.59
CA ASP A 109 6.80 6.54 -3.01
C ASP A 109 7.36 5.45 -3.93
N GLY A 110 8.52 4.88 -3.59
CA GLY A 110 9.12 3.76 -4.29
C GLY A 110 8.22 2.51 -4.25
N SER A 111 7.63 2.21 -3.11
CA SER A 111 6.69 1.11 -2.96
C SER A 111 5.43 1.32 -3.79
N ALA A 112 4.85 2.51 -3.78
CA ALA A 112 3.69 2.85 -4.60
C ALA A 112 3.99 2.72 -6.09
N ARG A 113 5.16 3.15 -6.53
CA ARG A 113 5.63 2.99 -7.91
C ARG A 113 5.82 1.52 -8.29
N SER A 114 6.38 0.71 -7.40
CA SER A 114 6.52 -0.74 -7.61
C SER A 114 5.16 -1.43 -7.74
N ILE A 115 4.21 -1.10 -6.87
CA ILE A 115 2.83 -1.61 -6.93
C ILE A 115 2.18 -1.22 -8.27
N PHE A 116 2.36 0.02 -8.72
CA PHE A 116 1.87 0.46 -10.03
C PHE A 116 2.47 -0.34 -11.18
N MET A 117 3.77 -0.62 -11.16
CA MET A 117 4.44 -1.42 -12.18
C MET A 117 3.92 -2.86 -12.20
N CYS A 118 3.73 -3.48 -11.02
CA CYS A 118 3.10 -4.79 -10.90
C CYS A 118 1.67 -4.80 -11.46
N MET A 119 0.89 -3.77 -11.19
CA MET A 119 -0.47 -3.60 -11.70
C MET A 119 -0.48 -3.50 -13.24
N MET A 120 0.46 -2.78 -13.82
CA MET A 120 0.61 -2.68 -15.27
C MET A 120 0.98 -4.03 -15.90
N HIS A 121 1.87 -4.78 -15.27
CA HIS A 121 2.24 -6.13 -15.72
C HIS A 121 1.03 -7.07 -15.74
N LEU A 122 0.24 -7.11 -14.66
CA LEU A 122 -0.96 -7.94 -14.58
C LEU A 122 -2.04 -7.56 -15.63
N ARG A 123 -2.05 -6.33 -16.08
CA ARG A 123 -3.00 -5.86 -17.10
C ARG A 123 -2.65 -6.33 -18.50
N TYR A 124 -1.37 -6.55 -18.79
CA TYR A 124 -0.87 -6.91 -20.12
C TYR A 124 -0.46 -8.39 -20.25
N VAL A 125 -0.55 -9.12 -19.17
CA VAL A 125 -0.37 -10.57 -19.13
C VAL A 125 -1.74 -11.25 -19.03
#